data_adf297ee2e7d8962743983de648c5c84
#
_entry.id   adf297ee2e7d8962743983de648c5c84
#
_cell.length_a   1.000
_cell.length_b   1.000
_cell.length_c   1.000
_cell.angle_alpha   90.00
_cell.angle_beta   90.00
_cell.angle_gamma   90.00
#
_symmetry.space_group_name_H-M   'P 1'
#
loop_
_entity.id
_entity.type
_entity.pdbx_description
1 polymer ?
#
loop_
_entity_poly.entity_id
_entity_poly.type
_entity_poly.pdbx_seq_one_letter_code
_entity_poly.pdbx_strand_id
1 'polypeptide(L)'
;VSAADVLTIGETMVMVTPQPGGRLDARSTFLLRPGGAESNVAASLAMLGHSAAWASAVGADPLGDLVVDTLRGHGVDVSLVRRDPRRPTAVYFKDPAPTGTSVYYYRTGSAASALSTGDLAAWAARHPRVTHLTGITPALSKPCHDLVRRLVHDRPLAPSLLSFDVNHRAALWPDGGGDELRALARASDVVFVGRDEAHTLWGTTTAESVRALLPEPPYLIVKDAEVEAVAFTPSGTYREPSCRVEVVDAVGAGDAFAAGWLSGLLDGLDEPERLRLGHRLAARVLRSPSDLAGLSPADRKGVGSHVADGRPRA
;
A
#
# COMPACT_ATOMS: atom_id res chain seq x y z
N VAL A 1 10.91 10.64 -21.12
CA VAL A 1 10.20 10.12 -19.93
C VAL A 1 11.25 9.78 -18.90
N SER A 2 11.22 10.39 -17.71
CA SER A 2 12.17 10.07 -16.65
C SER A 2 11.85 8.68 -16.06
N ALA A 3 12.89 7.91 -15.71
CA ALA A 3 12.74 6.67 -14.96
C ALA A 3 12.08 6.97 -13.60
N ALA A 4 11.18 6.10 -13.14
CA ALA A 4 10.59 6.20 -11.82
C ALA A 4 11.33 5.28 -10.84
N ASP A 5 11.51 5.69 -9.59
CA ASP A 5 11.97 4.75 -8.56
C ASP A 5 10.90 3.69 -8.30
N VAL A 6 9.64 4.13 -8.20
CA VAL A 6 8.51 3.22 -7.94
C VAL A 6 7.35 3.51 -8.89
N LEU A 7 6.77 2.45 -9.43
CA LEU A 7 5.47 2.45 -10.09
C LEU A 7 4.48 1.66 -9.24
N THR A 8 3.40 2.29 -8.81
CA THR A 8 2.30 1.59 -8.13
C THR A 8 1.11 1.47 -9.08
N ILE A 9 0.39 0.34 -9.03
CA ILE A 9 -0.69 0.04 -9.99
C ILE A 9 -1.91 -0.43 -9.22
N GLY A 10 -3.00 0.34 -9.26
CA GLY A 10 -4.24 -0.06 -8.56
C GLY A 10 -5.28 1.05 -8.47
N GLU A 11 -6.39 0.74 -7.78
CA GLU A 11 -7.52 1.64 -7.66
C GLU A 11 -7.37 2.64 -6.52
N THR A 12 -7.78 3.86 -6.76
CA THR A 12 -8.05 4.87 -5.72
C THR A 12 -9.50 5.29 -5.80
N MET A 13 -10.14 5.30 -4.65
CA MET A 13 -11.53 5.72 -4.47
C MET A 13 -11.58 7.08 -3.75
N VAL A 14 -12.74 7.74 -3.80
CA VAL A 14 -13.01 8.84 -2.90
C VAL A 14 -13.67 8.31 -1.62
N MET A 15 -13.00 8.49 -0.49
CA MET A 15 -13.55 8.27 0.83
C MET A 15 -14.48 9.42 1.19
N VAL A 16 -15.72 9.10 1.57
CA VAL A 16 -16.69 10.03 2.13
C VAL A 16 -16.81 9.71 3.62
N THR A 17 -16.36 10.60 4.47
CA THR A 17 -16.41 10.41 5.92
C THR A 17 -17.07 11.61 6.59
N PRO A 18 -17.95 11.42 7.60
CA PRO A 18 -18.47 12.54 8.36
C PRO A 18 -17.33 13.25 9.11
N GLN A 19 -17.53 14.53 9.41
CA GLN A 19 -16.60 15.23 10.30
C GLN A 19 -16.52 14.53 11.68
N PRO A 20 -15.44 14.73 12.45
CA PRO A 20 -15.27 14.10 13.76
C PRO A 20 -16.48 14.26 14.67
N GLY A 21 -16.96 13.15 15.25
CA GLY A 21 -18.16 13.07 16.07
C GLY A 21 -19.48 12.92 15.29
N GLY A 22 -19.43 12.99 13.95
CA GLY A 22 -20.61 12.78 13.10
C GLY A 22 -20.85 11.30 12.78
N ARG A 23 -22.05 11.06 12.24
CA ARG A 23 -22.51 9.75 11.72
C ARG A 23 -22.87 9.90 10.23
N LEU A 24 -23.03 8.79 9.55
CA LEU A 24 -23.54 8.77 8.18
C LEU A 24 -25.07 9.03 8.20
N ASP A 25 -25.44 10.30 8.24
CA ASP A 25 -26.84 10.74 8.20
C ASP A 25 -27.01 12.02 7.34
N ALA A 26 -28.25 12.39 7.08
CA ALA A 26 -28.60 13.53 6.21
C ALA A 26 -28.22 14.90 6.78
N ARG A 27 -27.82 15.02 8.03
CA ARG A 27 -27.45 16.26 8.71
C ARG A 27 -25.96 16.46 8.84
N SER A 28 -25.18 15.39 8.58
CA SER A 28 -23.73 15.42 8.72
C SER A 28 -23.07 16.21 7.60
N THR A 29 -22.03 16.93 7.95
CA THR A 29 -21.07 17.48 6.98
C THR A 29 -20.01 16.41 6.70
N PHE A 30 -19.67 16.23 5.42
CA PHE A 30 -18.75 15.19 4.98
C PHE A 30 -17.44 15.78 4.48
N LEU A 31 -16.36 15.05 4.71
CA LEU A 31 -15.05 15.27 4.12
C LEU A 31 -14.84 14.26 2.99
N LEU A 32 -14.26 14.74 1.89
CA LEU A 32 -13.86 13.91 0.76
C LEU A 32 -12.34 13.79 0.74
N ARG A 33 -11.82 12.57 0.67
CA ARG A 33 -10.37 12.29 0.60
C ARG A 33 -10.10 11.12 -0.33
N PRO A 34 -9.00 11.10 -1.08
CA PRO A 34 -8.57 9.88 -1.76
C PRO A 34 -8.22 8.79 -0.76
N GLY A 35 -8.54 7.53 -1.11
CA GLY A 35 -8.15 6.35 -0.37
C GLY A 35 -7.93 5.17 -1.31
N GLY A 36 -6.72 4.65 -1.35
CA GLY A 36 -6.33 3.50 -2.17
C GLY A 36 -4.96 3.01 -1.76
N ALA A 37 -4.79 1.70 -1.59
CA ALA A 37 -3.57 1.14 -1.04
C ALA A 37 -2.34 1.51 -1.86
N GLU A 38 -2.39 1.29 -3.17
CA GLU A 38 -1.26 1.55 -4.06
C GLU A 38 -0.97 3.05 -4.18
N SER A 39 -2.00 3.92 -4.19
CA SER A 39 -1.80 5.37 -4.21
C SER A 39 -1.28 5.91 -2.88
N ASN A 40 -1.65 5.30 -1.75
CA ASN A 40 -1.09 5.64 -0.44
C ASN A 40 0.42 5.36 -0.40
N VAL A 41 0.85 4.21 -0.95
CA VAL A 41 2.28 3.88 -1.09
C VAL A 41 2.97 4.88 -2.01
N ALA A 42 2.39 5.21 -3.18
CA ALA A 42 2.98 6.19 -4.10
C ALA A 42 3.13 7.57 -3.46
N ALA A 43 2.08 8.07 -2.80
CA ALA A 43 2.09 9.38 -2.14
C ALA A 43 3.12 9.42 -1.00
N SER A 44 3.18 8.38 -0.18
CA SER A 44 4.15 8.28 0.91
C SER A 44 5.59 8.30 0.38
N LEU A 45 5.88 7.55 -0.69
CA LEU A 45 7.21 7.53 -1.31
C LEU A 45 7.57 8.87 -1.96
N ALA A 46 6.61 9.53 -2.64
CA ALA A 46 6.84 10.85 -3.23
C ALA A 46 7.12 11.90 -2.15
N MET A 47 6.37 11.92 -1.05
CA MET A 47 6.62 12.82 0.08
C MET A 47 7.97 12.56 0.75
N LEU A 48 8.46 11.32 0.73
CA LEU A 48 9.81 10.98 1.19
C LEU A 48 10.90 11.38 0.19
N GLY A 49 10.56 11.86 -1.00
CA GLY A 49 11.49 12.37 -2.00
C GLY A 49 11.92 11.35 -3.05
N HIS A 50 11.24 10.21 -3.17
CA HIS A 50 11.43 9.28 -4.29
C HIS A 50 10.59 9.71 -5.50
N SER A 51 11.05 9.35 -6.69
CA SER A 51 10.27 9.46 -7.93
C SER A 51 9.21 8.36 -7.97
N ALA A 52 7.97 8.68 -7.60
CA ALA A 52 6.85 7.73 -7.56
C ALA A 52 5.80 8.05 -8.63
N ALA A 53 5.44 7.05 -9.42
CA ALA A 53 4.36 7.12 -10.40
C ALA A 53 3.21 6.21 -9.99
N TRP A 54 1.98 6.66 -10.25
CA TRP A 54 0.78 5.87 -10.04
C TRP A 54 0.07 5.62 -11.38
N ALA A 55 -0.11 4.35 -11.72
CA ALA A 55 -0.84 3.89 -12.89
C ALA A 55 -2.22 3.40 -12.51
N SER A 56 -3.25 4.00 -13.09
CA SER A 56 -4.64 3.72 -12.76
C SER A 56 -5.60 4.21 -13.84
N ALA A 57 -6.90 4.08 -13.55
CA ALA A 57 -7.95 4.77 -14.28
C ALA A 57 -8.95 5.38 -13.28
N VAL A 58 -9.40 6.59 -13.57
CA VAL A 58 -10.46 7.29 -12.83
C VAL A 58 -11.53 7.77 -13.81
N GLY A 59 -12.72 8.03 -13.32
CA GLY A 59 -13.78 8.61 -14.13
C GLY A 59 -13.38 9.98 -14.71
N ALA A 60 -13.97 10.34 -15.85
CA ALA A 60 -13.96 11.72 -16.34
C ALA A 60 -15.01 12.52 -15.56
N ASP A 61 -14.88 12.57 -14.25
CA ASP A 61 -15.81 13.16 -13.30
C ASP A 61 -15.07 13.97 -12.21
N PRO A 62 -15.77 14.85 -11.45
CA PRO A 62 -15.14 15.68 -10.42
C PRO A 62 -14.42 14.88 -9.31
N LEU A 63 -14.85 13.64 -9.03
CA LEU A 63 -14.18 12.78 -8.04
C LEU A 63 -12.85 12.29 -8.56
N GLY A 64 -12.79 11.95 -9.85
CA GLY A 64 -11.53 11.62 -10.52
C GLY A 64 -10.55 12.79 -10.54
N ASP A 65 -11.06 14.04 -10.72
CA ASP A 65 -10.23 15.25 -10.64
C ASP A 65 -9.67 15.42 -9.22
N LEU A 66 -10.52 15.28 -8.19
CA LEU A 66 -10.12 15.35 -6.80
C LEU A 66 -8.99 14.35 -6.48
N VAL A 67 -9.13 13.08 -6.91
CA VAL A 67 -8.10 12.05 -6.68
C VAL A 67 -6.78 12.44 -7.35
N VAL A 68 -6.82 12.78 -8.64
CA VAL A 68 -5.60 13.09 -9.41
C VAL A 68 -4.91 14.35 -8.90
N ASP A 69 -5.66 15.40 -8.59
CA ASP A 69 -5.09 16.66 -8.11
C ASP A 69 -4.49 16.51 -6.71
N THR A 70 -5.14 15.73 -5.84
CA THR A 70 -4.58 15.42 -4.50
C THR A 70 -3.27 14.67 -4.61
N LEU A 71 -3.21 13.59 -5.41
CA LEU A 71 -1.98 12.81 -5.56
C LEU A 71 -0.86 13.61 -6.22
N ARG A 72 -1.19 14.43 -7.23
CA ARG A 72 -0.24 15.37 -7.84
C ARG A 72 0.29 16.37 -6.81
N GLY A 73 -0.58 16.87 -5.93
CA GLY A 73 -0.20 17.76 -4.83
C GLY A 73 0.78 17.14 -3.84
N HIS A 74 0.77 15.82 -3.70
CA HIS A 74 1.76 15.06 -2.92
C HIS A 74 3.04 14.69 -3.71
N GLY A 75 3.17 15.16 -4.95
CA GLY A 75 4.36 14.91 -5.78
C GLY A 75 4.34 13.59 -6.57
N VAL A 76 3.19 12.88 -6.62
CA VAL A 76 3.06 11.66 -7.41
C VAL A 76 2.96 12.02 -8.90
N ASP A 77 3.69 11.31 -9.75
CA ASP A 77 3.50 11.35 -11.20
C ASP A 77 2.21 10.62 -11.57
N VAL A 78 1.21 11.38 -11.98
CA VAL A 78 -0.13 10.90 -12.37
C VAL A 78 -0.32 10.85 -13.89
N SER A 79 0.75 10.95 -14.68
CA SER A 79 0.67 10.96 -16.14
C SER A 79 0.25 9.62 -16.74
N LEU A 80 0.31 8.55 -15.95
CA LEU A 80 -0.17 7.21 -16.32
C LEU A 80 -1.63 6.94 -15.91
N VAL A 81 -2.33 7.97 -15.41
CA VAL A 81 -3.74 7.83 -15.03
C VAL A 81 -4.64 8.11 -16.24
N ARG A 82 -5.41 7.10 -16.63
CA ARG A 82 -6.38 7.22 -17.71
C ARG A 82 -7.71 7.79 -17.19
N ARG A 83 -8.31 8.72 -17.95
CA ARG A 83 -9.68 9.22 -17.73
C ARG A 83 -10.67 8.37 -18.50
N ASP A 84 -11.63 7.76 -17.83
CA ASP A 84 -12.68 6.95 -18.46
C ASP A 84 -14.00 7.75 -18.52
N PRO A 85 -14.51 8.11 -19.72
CA PRO A 85 -15.75 8.86 -19.83
C PRO A 85 -17.01 8.00 -19.63
N ARG A 86 -16.88 6.70 -19.51
CA ARG A 86 -18.01 5.76 -19.43
C ARG A 86 -18.15 5.09 -18.05
N ARG A 87 -17.12 5.16 -17.23
CA ARG A 87 -17.08 4.54 -15.90
C ARG A 87 -16.78 5.57 -14.84
N PRO A 88 -17.47 5.53 -13.68
CA PRO A 88 -17.26 6.49 -12.61
C PRO A 88 -15.96 6.22 -11.84
N THR A 89 -15.49 7.25 -11.13
CA THR A 89 -14.57 7.07 -10.02
C THR A 89 -15.29 6.38 -8.85
N ALA A 90 -14.67 5.37 -8.27
CA ALA A 90 -15.24 4.65 -7.14
C ALA A 90 -15.31 5.51 -5.88
N VAL A 91 -16.27 5.21 -5.01
CA VAL A 91 -16.42 5.85 -3.71
C VAL A 91 -16.63 4.82 -2.61
N TYR A 92 -16.28 5.20 -1.38
CA TYR A 92 -16.70 4.45 -0.20
C TYR A 92 -17.06 5.40 0.93
N PHE A 93 -17.98 4.97 1.77
CA PHE A 93 -18.45 5.72 2.92
C PHE A 93 -17.93 5.08 4.21
N LYS A 94 -17.42 5.90 5.12
CA LYS A 94 -17.17 5.49 6.51
C LYS A 94 -18.33 5.95 7.39
N ASP A 95 -18.84 5.05 8.23
CA ASP A 95 -19.83 5.36 9.27
C ASP A 95 -19.23 5.01 10.63
N PRO A 96 -18.56 5.96 11.30
CA PRO A 96 -18.00 5.75 12.62
C PRO A 96 -19.09 5.48 13.66
N ALA A 97 -18.90 4.49 14.52
CA ALA A 97 -19.77 4.18 15.65
C ALA A 97 -18.92 3.80 16.87
N PRO A 98 -19.45 3.90 18.11
CA PRO A 98 -18.73 3.50 19.31
C PRO A 98 -18.25 2.05 19.32
N THR A 99 -18.94 1.18 18.56
CA THR A 99 -18.60 -0.26 18.40
C THR A 99 -17.66 -0.55 17.25
N GLY A 100 -17.18 0.47 16.53
CA GLY A 100 -16.30 0.35 15.36
C GLY A 100 -16.82 1.13 14.16
N THR A 101 -16.04 1.20 13.09
CA THR A 101 -16.39 1.91 11.85
C THR A 101 -16.88 0.92 10.80
N SER A 102 -18.13 1.13 10.31
CA SER A 102 -18.62 0.43 9.13
C SER A 102 -18.15 1.12 7.85
N VAL A 103 -17.87 0.33 6.81
CA VAL A 103 -17.42 0.84 5.51
C VAL A 103 -18.30 0.27 4.39
N TYR A 104 -18.83 1.17 3.56
CA TYR A 104 -19.71 0.83 2.45
C TYR A 104 -19.06 1.20 1.12
N TYR A 105 -18.78 0.20 0.27
CA TYR A 105 -18.07 0.36 -0.99
C TYR A 105 -19.02 0.45 -2.19
N TYR A 106 -18.81 1.44 -3.04
CA TYR A 106 -19.47 1.62 -4.34
C TYR A 106 -18.39 1.68 -5.42
N ARG A 107 -17.86 0.51 -5.80
CA ARG A 107 -16.73 0.37 -6.72
C ARG A 107 -16.97 -0.56 -7.91
N THR A 108 -18.08 -1.29 -7.92
CA THR A 108 -18.42 -2.19 -9.02
C THR A 108 -18.56 -1.39 -10.32
N GLY A 109 -17.82 -1.78 -11.36
CA GLY A 109 -17.85 -1.10 -12.64
C GLY A 109 -17.11 0.26 -12.65
N SER A 110 -16.27 0.54 -11.65
CA SER A 110 -15.43 1.74 -11.62
C SER A 110 -14.46 1.81 -12.80
N ALA A 111 -13.91 3.00 -13.06
CA ALA A 111 -12.90 3.19 -14.09
C ALA A 111 -11.67 2.29 -13.87
N ALA A 112 -11.21 2.15 -12.63
CA ALA A 112 -10.07 1.29 -12.29
C ALA A 112 -10.35 -0.20 -12.51
N SER A 113 -11.61 -0.65 -12.39
CA SER A 113 -11.98 -2.03 -12.72
C SER A 113 -11.84 -2.39 -14.21
N ALA A 114 -11.52 -1.40 -15.05
CA ALA A 114 -11.24 -1.57 -16.47
C ALA A 114 -9.75 -1.52 -16.83
N LEU A 115 -8.87 -1.53 -15.84
CA LEU A 115 -7.44 -1.75 -16.06
C LEU A 115 -7.21 -3.11 -16.72
N SER A 116 -6.29 -3.19 -17.65
CA SER A 116 -6.08 -4.38 -18.45
C SER A 116 -4.66 -4.50 -18.97
N THR A 117 -4.32 -5.62 -19.59
CA THR A 117 -3.03 -5.83 -20.23
C THR A 117 -2.72 -4.85 -21.35
N GLY A 118 -3.74 -4.16 -21.90
CA GLY A 118 -3.58 -3.10 -22.89
C GLY A 118 -2.85 -1.85 -22.37
N ASP A 119 -2.85 -1.65 -21.05
CA ASP A 119 -2.20 -0.49 -20.41
C ASP A 119 -0.67 -0.69 -20.26
N LEU A 120 -0.16 -1.93 -20.35
CA LEU A 120 1.22 -2.31 -20.03
C LEU A 120 2.29 -1.57 -20.87
N ALA A 121 2.03 -1.32 -22.14
CA ALA A 121 3.02 -0.69 -23.03
C ALA A 121 3.39 0.73 -22.55
N ALA A 122 2.41 1.50 -22.06
CA ALA A 122 2.64 2.84 -21.51
C ALA A 122 3.43 2.79 -20.20
N TRP A 123 3.23 1.74 -19.39
CA TRP A 123 3.89 1.57 -18.10
C TRP A 123 5.34 1.10 -18.25
N ALA A 124 5.61 0.20 -19.20
CA ALA A 124 6.95 -0.31 -19.47
C ALA A 124 7.96 0.80 -19.84
N ALA A 125 7.50 1.87 -20.48
CA ALA A 125 8.34 3.02 -20.81
C ALA A 125 8.88 3.80 -19.60
N ARG A 126 8.40 3.51 -18.38
CA ARG A 126 8.86 4.16 -17.13
C ARG A 126 10.08 3.51 -16.51
N HIS A 127 10.41 2.27 -16.90
CA HIS A 127 11.55 1.52 -16.35
C HIS A 127 11.67 1.63 -14.82
N PRO A 128 10.63 1.30 -14.04
CA PRO A 128 10.65 1.46 -12.58
C PRO A 128 11.68 0.52 -11.94
N ARG A 129 12.30 0.96 -10.84
CA ARG A 129 13.15 0.08 -10.01
C ARG A 129 12.29 -0.90 -9.21
N VAL A 130 11.12 -0.46 -8.74
CA VAL A 130 10.14 -1.27 -8.03
C VAL A 130 8.76 -1.07 -8.66
N THR A 131 8.04 -2.17 -8.90
CA THR A 131 6.62 -2.17 -9.24
C THR A 131 5.84 -2.71 -8.05
N HIS A 132 4.92 -1.92 -7.49
CA HIS A 132 4.14 -2.31 -6.32
C HIS A 132 2.68 -2.57 -6.68
N LEU A 133 2.18 -3.71 -6.24
CA LEU A 133 0.82 -4.23 -6.46
C LEU A 133 0.24 -4.67 -5.11
N THR A 134 -1.09 -4.78 -5.05
CA THR A 134 -1.79 -5.42 -3.94
C THR A 134 -2.74 -6.51 -4.39
N GLY A 135 -3.22 -7.33 -3.47
CA GLY A 135 -4.27 -8.31 -3.70
C GLY A 135 -5.67 -7.71 -3.91
N ILE A 136 -5.79 -6.38 -3.84
CA ILE A 136 -7.06 -5.68 -4.16
C ILE A 136 -7.27 -5.64 -5.67
N THR A 137 -6.26 -5.21 -6.42
CA THR A 137 -6.38 -4.97 -7.86
C THR A 137 -6.84 -6.19 -8.66
N PRO A 138 -6.32 -7.43 -8.46
CA PRO A 138 -6.80 -8.60 -9.20
C PRO A 138 -8.24 -8.99 -8.88
N ALA A 139 -8.77 -8.57 -7.74
CA ALA A 139 -10.14 -8.87 -7.32
C ALA A 139 -11.19 -7.90 -7.88
N LEU A 140 -10.80 -6.81 -8.53
CA LEU A 140 -11.73 -5.81 -9.05
C LEU A 140 -12.53 -6.31 -10.25
N SER A 141 -11.92 -7.10 -11.10
CA SER A 141 -12.53 -7.62 -12.32
C SER A 141 -11.64 -8.67 -12.99
N LYS A 142 -12.21 -9.43 -13.95
CA LYS A 142 -11.41 -10.37 -14.74
C LYS A 142 -10.28 -9.68 -15.54
N PRO A 143 -10.46 -8.53 -16.23
CA PRO A 143 -9.33 -7.82 -16.86
C PRO A 143 -8.22 -7.42 -15.88
N CYS A 144 -8.57 -6.95 -14.68
CA CYS A 144 -7.59 -6.64 -13.64
C CYS A 144 -6.86 -7.88 -13.14
N HIS A 145 -7.56 -8.99 -12.98
CA HIS A 145 -6.97 -10.27 -12.61
C HIS A 145 -5.95 -10.74 -13.66
N ASP A 146 -6.34 -10.74 -14.96
CA ASP A 146 -5.47 -11.14 -16.06
C ASP A 146 -4.24 -10.21 -16.17
N LEU A 147 -4.42 -8.91 -15.92
CA LEU A 147 -3.35 -7.92 -15.86
C LEU A 147 -2.33 -8.24 -14.75
N VAL A 148 -2.81 -8.46 -13.52
CA VAL A 148 -1.91 -8.71 -12.38
C VAL A 148 -1.17 -10.04 -12.57
N ARG A 149 -1.85 -11.09 -13.03
CA ARG A 149 -1.20 -12.37 -13.37
C ARG A 149 -0.09 -12.18 -14.40
N ARG A 150 -0.34 -11.38 -15.45
CA ARG A 150 0.66 -11.09 -16.48
C ARG A 150 1.85 -10.29 -15.91
N LEU A 151 1.59 -9.27 -15.08
CA LEU A 151 2.65 -8.51 -14.41
C LEU A 151 3.56 -9.41 -13.56
N VAL A 152 2.94 -10.35 -12.83
CA VAL A 152 3.61 -11.21 -11.87
C VAL A 152 4.39 -12.35 -12.58
N HIS A 153 3.78 -13.03 -13.56
CA HIS A 153 4.36 -14.22 -14.18
C HIS A 153 5.23 -13.91 -15.40
N ASP A 154 4.77 -13.01 -16.29
CA ASP A 154 5.48 -12.67 -17.53
C ASP A 154 6.54 -11.58 -17.33
N ARG A 155 6.47 -10.84 -16.22
CA ARG A 155 7.43 -9.79 -15.84
C ARG A 155 7.67 -8.73 -16.94
N PRO A 156 6.63 -8.15 -17.57
CA PRO A 156 6.79 -7.22 -18.71
C PRO A 156 7.48 -5.91 -18.31
N LEU A 157 7.64 -5.64 -17.01
CA LEU A 157 8.33 -4.46 -16.46
C LEU A 157 9.75 -4.79 -15.94
N ALA A 158 10.28 -5.99 -16.22
CA ALA A 158 11.65 -6.35 -15.84
C ALA A 158 12.67 -5.33 -16.39
N PRO A 159 13.75 -5.03 -15.63
CA PRO A 159 14.24 -5.69 -14.42
C PRO A 159 13.65 -5.14 -13.10
N SER A 160 12.50 -4.49 -13.11
CA SER A 160 11.83 -3.98 -11.91
C SER A 160 11.62 -5.08 -10.86
N LEU A 161 11.94 -4.81 -9.59
CA LEU A 161 11.54 -5.68 -8.48
C LEU A 161 10.02 -5.61 -8.32
N LEU A 162 9.38 -6.76 -8.21
CA LEU A 162 7.94 -6.85 -8.00
C LEU A 162 7.63 -6.94 -6.52
N SER A 163 7.00 -5.91 -6.00
CA SER A 163 6.49 -5.82 -4.63
C SER A 163 4.99 -6.11 -4.61
N PHE A 164 4.56 -7.01 -3.74
CA PHE A 164 3.17 -7.42 -3.59
C PHE A 164 2.75 -7.38 -2.11
N ASP A 165 1.76 -6.56 -1.77
CA ASP A 165 1.07 -6.64 -0.48
C ASP A 165 -0.19 -7.50 -0.64
N VAL A 166 -0.31 -8.56 0.14
CA VAL A 166 -1.45 -9.50 0.09
C VAL A 166 -2.75 -8.74 0.26
N ASN A 167 -2.82 -7.82 1.20
CA ASN A 167 -3.86 -6.81 1.36
C ASN A 167 -5.28 -7.35 1.09
N HIS A 168 -5.59 -8.49 1.71
CA HIS A 168 -6.84 -9.22 1.51
C HIS A 168 -8.06 -8.40 1.94
N ARG A 169 -9.09 -8.42 1.12
CA ARG A 169 -10.38 -7.84 1.42
C ARG A 169 -11.47 -8.87 1.15
N ALA A 170 -11.99 -9.49 2.21
CA ALA A 170 -12.97 -10.58 2.10
C ALA A 170 -14.17 -10.26 1.17
N ALA A 171 -14.64 -9.00 1.19
CA ALA A 171 -15.72 -8.56 0.32
C ALA A 171 -15.39 -8.59 -1.19
N LEU A 172 -14.10 -8.61 -1.57
CA LEU A 172 -13.66 -8.72 -2.97
C LEU A 172 -13.32 -10.15 -3.38
N TRP A 173 -13.11 -11.03 -2.42
CA TRP A 173 -12.75 -12.42 -2.62
C TRP A 173 -13.84 -13.35 -2.06
N PRO A 174 -15.02 -13.48 -2.73
CA PRO A 174 -16.15 -14.27 -2.22
C PRO A 174 -15.78 -15.74 -1.99
N ASP A 175 -14.85 -16.29 -2.79
CA ASP A 175 -14.35 -17.65 -2.65
C ASP A 175 -13.10 -17.74 -1.75
N GLY A 176 -12.82 -16.69 -0.95
CA GLY A 176 -11.70 -16.59 -0.02
C GLY A 176 -10.39 -16.09 -0.64
N GLY A 177 -10.09 -16.40 -1.90
CA GLY A 177 -8.91 -15.91 -2.64
C GLY A 177 -7.54 -16.45 -2.17
N GLY A 178 -7.52 -17.37 -1.19
CA GLY A 178 -6.28 -17.84 -0.55
C GLY A 178 -5.27 -18.45 -1.51
N ASP A 179 -5.71 -19.30 -2.44
CA ASP A 179 -4.83 -19.96 -3.42
C ASP A 179 -4.28 -18.98 -4.45
N GLU A 180 -5.11 -18.05 -4.95
CA GLU A 180 -4.67 -17.04 -5.92
C GLU A 180 -3.69 -16.05 -5.28
N LEU A 181 -4.02 -15.51 -4.11
CA LEU A 181 -3.14 -14.59 -3.39
C LEU A 181 -1.81 -15.26 -3.02
N ARG A 182 -1.84 -16.54 -2.66
CA ARG A 182 -0.64 -17.33 -2.42
C ARG A 182 0.21 -17.47 -3.68
N ALA A 183 -0.42 -17.77 -4.83
CA ALA A 183 0.29 -17.92 -6.10
C ALA A 183 0.95 -16.59 -6.54
N LEU A 184 0.26 -15.47 -6.40
CA LEU A 184 0.79 -14.14 -6.69
C LEU A 184 1.96 -13.77 -5.74
N ALA A 185 1.80 -14.03 -4.45
CA ALA A 185 2.85 -13.81 -3.46
C ALA A 185 4.11 -14.62 -3.77
N ARG A 186 3.96 -15.93 -4.04
CA ARG A 186 5.10 -16.82 -4.36
C ARG A 186 5.91 -16.39 -5.58
N ALA A 187 5.27 -15.73 -6.55
CA ALA A 187 5.92 -15.26 -7.77
C ALA A 187 6.44 -13.82 -7.68
N SER A 188 6.36 -13.19 -6.51
CA SER A 188 6.81 -11.81 -6.24
C SER A 188 8.20 -11.79 -5.57
N ASP A 189 8.93 -10.66 -5.72
CA ASP A 189 10.26 -10.51 -5.13
C ASP A 189 10.21 -10.00 -3.69
N VAL A 190 9.25 -9.11 -3.40
CA VAL A 190 9.01 -8.53 -2.07
C VAL A 190 7.55 -8.76 -1.73
N VAL A 191 7.29 -9.43 -0.61
CA VAL A 191 5.92 -9.72 -0.16
C VAL A 191 5.68 -9.10 1.21
N PHE A 192 4.60 -8.35 1.34
CA PHE A 192 4.05 -7.89 2.61
C PHE A 192 2.78 -8.68 2.91
N VAL A 193 2.61 -9.08 4.16
CA VAL A 193 1.40 -9.76 4.64
C VAL A 193 1.18 -9.51 6.12
N GLY A 194 -0.07 -9.30 6.54
CA GLY A 194 -0.44 -9.30 7.96
C GLY A 194 -0.46 -10.73 8.52
N ARG A 195 -0.05 -10.92 9.77
CA ARG A 195 -0.12 -12.24 10.41
C ARG A 195 -1.56 -12.74 10.54
N ASP A 196 -2.49 -11.86 10.95
CA ASP A 196 -3.92 -12.11 11.03
C ASP A 196 -4.56 -12.41 9.68
N GLU A 197 -4.13 -11.70 8.65
CA GLU A 197 -4.49 -11.91 7.26
C GLU A 197 -4.03 -13.29 6.76
N ALA A 198 -2.78 -13.65 7.00
CA ALA A 198 -2.22 -14.96 6.66
C ALA A 198 -2.90 -16.09 7.46
N HIS A 199 -3.28 -15.82 8.71
CA HIS A 199 -4.09 -16.77 9.49
C HIS A 199 -5.46 -17.00 8.84
N THR A 200 -6.14 -15.93 8.47
CA THR A 200 -7.47 -16.00 7.83
C THR A 200 -7.41 -16.74 6.49
N LEU A 201 -6.41 -16.46 5.66
CA LEU A 201 -6.29 -17.02 4.31
C LEU A 201 -5.76 -18.46 4.31
N TRP A 202 -4.80 -18.76 5.21
CA TRP A 202 -3.97 -19.96 5.09
C TRP A 202 -3.84 -20.76 6.40
N GLY A 203 -4.48 -20.32 7.48
CA GLY A 203 -4.43 -21.00 8.79
C GLY A 203 -3.06 -20.92 9.49
N THR A 204 -2.15 -20.06 9.03
CA THR A 204 -0.82 -19.88 9.65
C THR A 204 -0.92 -19.08 10.94
N THR A 205 -0.07 -19.40 11.94
CA THR A 205 -0.14 -18.77 13.26
C THR A 205 1.12 -17.97 13.64
N THR A 206 2.24 -18.20 12.94
CA THR A 206 3.51 -17.52 13.21
C THR A 206 4.13 -17.01 11.91
N ALA A 207 5.06 -16.06 12.00
CA ALA A 207 5.81 -15.57 10.84
C ALA A 207 6.59 -16.71 10.16
N GLU A 208 7.14 -17.66 10.92
CA GLU A 208 7.85 -18.84 10.40
C GLU A 208 6.91 -19.75 9.61
N SER A 209 5.68 -19.95 10.06
CA SER A 209 4.69 -20.76 9.31
C SER A 209 4.27 -20.07 8.01
N VAL A 210 4.21 -18.73 7.98
CA VAL A 210 4.03 -17.96 6.74
C VAL A 210 5.22 -18.14 5.82
N ARG A 211 6.48 -18.06 6.35
CA ARG A 211 7.69 -18.29 5.56
C ARG A 211 7.76 -19.72 4.99
N ALA A 212 7.36 -20.71 5.77
CA ALA A 212 7.29 -22.09 5.30
C ALA A 212 6.29 -22.29 4.15
N LEU A 213 5.18 -21.53 4.16
CA LEU A 213 4.16 -21.54 3.11
C LEU A 213 4.60 -20.77 1.85
N LEU A 214 5.39 -19.71 2.01
CA LEU A 214 5.89 -18.82 0.96
C LEU A 214 7.45 -18.85 0.93
N PRO A 215 8.06 -19.97 0.52
CA PRO A 215 9.52 -20.10 0.54
C PRO A 215 10.24 -19.37 -0.61
N GLU A 216 9.53 -19.00 -1.68
CA GLU A 216 10.12 -18.45 -2.89
C GLU A 216 10.50 -16.96 -2.79
N PRO A 217 9.67 -16.04 -2.23
CA PRO A 217 10.00 -14.61 -2.19
C PRO A 217 11.35 -14.36 -1.51
N PRO A 218 12.31 -13.69 -2.17
CA PRO A 218 13.57 -13.31 -1.51
C PRO A 218 13.34 -12.44 -0.27
N TYR A 219 12.32 -11.57 -0.31
CA TYR A 219 11.95 -10.71 0.81
C TYR A 219 10.50 -10.99 1.20
N LEU A 220 10.29 -11.52 2.40
CA LEU A 220 8.96 -11.73 2.97
C LEU A 220 8.87 -10.96 4.29
N ILE A 221 7.95 -10.02 4.37
CA ILE A 221 7.71 -9.17 5.52
C ILE A 221 6.35 -9.51 6.13
N VAL A 222 6.36 -10.11 7.32
CA VAL A 222 5.16 -10.46 8.08
C VAL A 222 4.93 -9.41 9.16
N LYS A 223 3.82 -8.69 9.04
CA LYS A 223 3.40 -7.61 9.95
C LYS A 223 2.50 -8.20 11.03
N ASP A 224 2.82 -8.00 12.31
CA ASP A 224 2.01 -8.42 13.45
C ASP A 224 1.54 -7.22 14.26
N ALA A 225 0.69 -6.40 13.64
CA ALA A 225 -0.01 -5.25 14.24
C ALA A 225 0.86 -4.48 15.26
N GLU A 226 0.43 -4.48 16.55
CA GLU A 226 1.13 -3.79 17.64
C GLU A 226 2.32 -4.58 18.23
N VAL A 227 2.61 -5.78 17.74
CA VAL A 227 3.66 -6.66 18.31
C VAL A 227 5.00 -6.39 17.64
N GLU A 228 5.15 -6.79 16.38
CA GLU A 228 6.42 -6.69 15.63
C GLU A 228 6.20 -6.79 14.12
N ALA A 229 7.26 -6.54 13.36
CA ALA A 229 7.38 -7.01 12.00
C ALA A 229 8.59 -7.95 11.87
N VAL A 230 8.43 -9.03 11.11
CA VAL A 230 9.47 -10.02 10.85
C VAL A 230 9.80 -10.00 9.35
N ALA A 231 11.06 -9.74 9.01
CA ALA A 231 11.54 -9.81 7.63
C ALA A 231 12.43 -11.05 7.44
N PHE A 232 12.06 -11.89 6.49
CA PHE A 232 12.88 -12.98 5.97
C PHE A 232 13.54 -12.51 4.67
N THR A 233 14.86 -12.54 4.63
CA THR A 233 15.68 -12.02 3.52
C THR A 233 16.77 -13.00 3.14
N PRO A 234 17.47 -12.82 2.01
CA PRO A 234 18.64 -13.64 1.67
C PRO A 234 19.77 -13.55 2.70
N SER A 235 19.86 -12.46 3.48
CA SER A 235 20.88 -12.25 4.50
C SER A 235 20.50 -12.79 5.89
N GLY A 236 19.25 -13.19 6.08
CA GLY A 236 18.78 -13.73 7.37
C GLY A 236 17.37 -13.30 7.74
N THR A 237 17.02 -13.57 9.00
CA THR A 237 15.72 -13.19 9.59
C THR A 237 15.94 -12.04 10.58
N TYR A 238 15.14 -11.00 10.43
CA TYR A 238 15.19 -9.79 11.25
C TYR A 238 13.84 -9.53 11.90
N ARG A 239 13.85 -9.03 13.12
CA ARG A 239 12.64 -8.70 13.88
C ARG A 239 12.77 -7.29 14.43
N GLU A 240 11.71 -6.52 14.33
CA GLU A 240 11.66 -5.17 14.88
C GLU A 240 10.32 -4.98 15.61
N PRO A 241 10.31 -4.63 16.89
CA PRO A 241 9.09 -4.36 17.63
C PRO A 241 8.33 -3.16 17.08
N SER A 242 7.01 -3.25 17.12
CA SER A 242 6.13 -2.15 16.70
C SER A 242 6.23 -0.95 17.64
N CYS A 243 6.10 0.26 17.06
CA CYS A 243 5.99 1.48 17.86
C CYS A 243 4.65 1.52 18.59
N ARG A 244 4.66 1.64 19.91
CA ARG A 244 3.43 1.87 20.68
C ARG A 244 2.92 3.27 20.45
N VAL A 245 1.69 3.37 19.99
CA VAL A 245 1.02 4.64 19.70
C VAL A 245 -0.45 4.59 20.11
N GLU A 246 -1.01 5.76 20.41
CA GLU A 246 -2.47 5.91 20.49
C GLU A 246 -3.03 5.91 19.07
N VAL A 247 -3.95 4.98 18.79
CA VAL A 247 -4.52 4.79 17.45
C VAL A 247 -5.74 5.69 17.27
N VAL A 248 -5.67 6.59 16.30
CA VAL A 248 -6.81 7.43 15.86
C VAL A 248 -7.56 6.73 14.72
N ASP A 249 -6.84 6.25 13.70
CA ASP A 249 -7.38 5.45 12.60
C ASP A 249 -6.30 4.44 12.15
N ALA A 250 -6.69 3.18 11.94
CA ALA A 250 -5.76 2.14 11.50
C ALA A 250 -5.64 2.02 9.96
N VAL A 251 -6.52 2.70 9.21
CA VAL A 251 -6.52 2.63 7.75
C VAL A 251 -5.26 3.29 7.18
N GLY A 252 -4.63 2.64 6.20
CA GLY A 252 -3.41 3.14 5.56
C GLY A 252 -2.11 2.85 6.32
N ALA A 253 -2.16 2.34 7.57
CA ALA A 253 -0.93 2.03 8.33
C ALA A 253 -0.07 0.94 7.65
N GLY A 254 -0.71 -0.08 7.06
CA GLY A 254 -0.03 -1.12 6.29
C GLY A 254 0.66 -0.56 5.04
N ASP A 255 -0.01 0.33 4.32
CA ASP A 255 0.52 0.99 3.12
C ASP A 255 1.71 1.89 3.49
N ALA A 256 1.60 2.64 4.59
CA ALA A 256 2.68 3.48 5.11
C ALA A 256 3.89 2.65 5.54
N PHE A 257 3.67 1.49 6.19
CA PHE A 257 4.74 0.54 6.53
C PHE A 257 5.44 0.06 5.26
N ALA A 258 4.69 -0.39 4.25
CA ALA A 258 5.24 -0.86 2.98
C ALA A 258 6.04 0.26 2.29
N ALA A 259 5.53 1.49 2.26
CA ALA A 259 6.23 2.64 1.71
C ALA A 259 7.55 2.92 2.44
N GLY A 260 7.56 2.86 3.78
CA GLY A 260 8.77 3.05 4.58
C GLY A 260 9.82 1.98 4.31
N TRP A 261 9.42 0.72 4.29
CA TRP A 261 10.32 -0.39 4.00
C TRP A 261 10.90 -0.29 2.57
N LEU A 262 10.04 0.00 1.56
CA LEU A 262 10.46 0.18 0.17
C LEU A 262 11.37 1.41 0.00
N SER A 263 11.11 2.50 0.73
CA SER A 263 12.01 3.66 0.76
C SER A 263 13.40 3.27 1.24
N GLY A 264 13.48 2.51 2.35
CA GLY A 264 14.76 2.02 2.86
C GLY A 264 15.48 1.06 1.90
N LEU A 265 14.71 0.21 1.18
CA LEU A 265 15.27 -0.65 0.13
C LEU A 265 15.91 0.18 -1.00
N LEU A 266 15.19 1.20 -1.48
CA LEU A 266 15.67 2.10 -2.55
C LEU A 266 16.92 2.87 -2.15
N ASP A 267 17.04 3.22 -0.87
CA ASP A 267 18.20 3.93 -0.30
C ASP A 267 19.37 3.01 0.10
N GLY A 268 19.18 1.69 -0.01
CA GLY A 268 20.21 0.71 0.34
C GLY A 268 20.43 0.58 1.85
N LEU A 269 19.43 0.93 2.69
CA LEU A 269 19.50 0.73 4.14
C LEU A 269 19.57 -0.76 4.48
N ASP A 270 20.14 -1.08 5.64
CA ASP A 270 20.10 -2.45 6.19
C ASP A 270 18.68 -2.85 6.62
N GLU A 271 18.44 -4.13 6.84
CA GLU A 271 17.10 -4.63 7.08
C GLU A 271 16.47 -4.11 8.40
N PRO A 272 17.21 -4.03 9.53
CA PRO A 272 16.69 -3.39 10.73
C PRO A 272 16.24 -1.93 10.52
N GLU A 273 16.98 -1.16 9.73
CA GLU A 273 16.62 0.23 9.42
C GLU A 273 15.38 0.32 8.53
N ARG A 274 15.21 -0.60 7.55
CA ARG A 274 14.00 -0.69 6.73
C ARG A 274 12.77 -0.97 7.58
N LEU A 275 12.85 -1.94 8.48
CA LEU A 275 11.76 -2.28 9.41
C LEU A 275 11.41 -1.10 10.31
N ARG A 276 12.43 -0.45 10.91
CA ARG A 276 12.22 0.75 11.74
C ARG A 276 11.58 1.90 10.97
N LEU A 277 11.99 2.12 9.71
CA LEU A 277 11.37 3.14 8.86
C LEU A 277 9.92 2.81 8.57
N GLY A 278 9.61 1.55 8.25
CA GLY A 278 8.24 1.06 8.10
C GLY A 278 7.37 1.33 9.32
N HIS A 279 7.85 0.95 10.51
CA HIS A 279 7.13 1.19 11.77
C HIS A 279 6.93 2.68 12.08
N ARG A 280 7.94 3.53 11.83
CA ARG A 280 7.80 4.99 12.05
C ARG A 280 6.72 5.60 11.17
N LEU A 281 6.65 5.22 9.88
CA LEU A 281 5.63 5.76 8.98
C LEU A 281 4.25 5.23 9.34
N ALA A 282 4.11 3.94 9.63
CA ALA A 282 2.87 3.37 10.13
C ALA A 282 2.38 4.07 11.39
N ALA A 283 3.28 4.32 12.36
CA ALA A 283 2.96 5.02 13.60
C ALA A 283 2.47 6.46 13.39
N ARG A 284 2.95 7.16 12.35
CA ARG A 284 2.43 8.49 11.98
C ARG A 284 1.02 8.42 11.42
N VAL A 285 0.75 7.48 10.53
CA VAL A 285 -0.59 7.30 9.95
C VAL A 285 -1.57 6.90 11.04
N LEU A 286 -1.23 5.98 11.92
CA LEU A 286 -2.08 5.58 13.06
C LEU A 286 -2.54 6.74 13.94
N ARG A 287 -1.74 7.81 14.06
CA ARG A 287 -2.06 9.03 14.83
C ARG A 287 -2.84 10.08 14.03
N SER A 288 -3.10 9.83 12.75
CA SER A 288 -3.76 10.76 11.83
C SER A 288 -5.18 10.31 11.53
N PRO A 289 -6.14 11.22 11.37
CA PRO A 289 -7.46 10.88 10.83
C PRO A 289 -7.44 10.72 9.29
N SER A 290 -6.25 10.68 8.68
CA SER A 290 -6.05 10.56 7.24
C SER A 290 -5.13 9.38 6.93
N ASP A 291 -5.44 8.65 5.87
CA ASP A 291 -4.63 7.54 5.34
C ASP A 291 -3.23 8.02 4.86
N LEU A 292 -3.06 9.33 4.67
CA LEU A 292 -1.80 9.99 4.36
C LEU A 292 -1.41 10.93 5.50
N ALA A 293 -0.37 10.60 6.25
CA ALA A 293 0.25 11.51 7.19
C ALA A 293 1.16 12.51 6.45
N GLY A 294 1.32 13.71 6.97
CA GLY A 294 2.29 14.68 6.45
C GLY A 294 3.72 14.14 6.63
N LEU A 295 4.32 13.66 5.54
CA LEU A 295 5.69 13.16 5.46
C LEU A 295 6.58 14.18 4.76
N SER A 296 7.89 14.08 4.97
CA SER A 296 8.89 14.92 4.32
C SER A 296 10.16 14.10 4.02
N PRO A 297 11.06 14.58 3.15
CA PRO A 297 12.34 13.93 2.91
C PRO A 297 13.22 13.79 4.17
N ALA A 298 12.98 14.59 5.21
CA ALA A 298 13.69 14.44 6.48
C ALA A 298 13.33 13.14 7.22
N ASP A 299 12.12 12.63 7.02
CA ASP A 299 11.65 11.39 7.64
C ASP A 299 12.32 10.13 7.07
N ARG A 300 12.87 10.24 5.86
CA ARG A 300 13.66 9.23 5.19
C ARG A 300 15.02 9.02 5.84
N LYS A 301 15.64 10.11 6.36
CA LYS A 301 16.92 10.01 7.03
C LYS A 301 16.72 9.34 8.37
N GLY A 302 17.31 8.15 8.56
CA GLY A 302 17.37 7.51 9.85
C GLY A 302 17.90 8.50 10.89
N VAL A 303 17.34 8.49 12.09
CA VAL A 303 17.96 9.17 13.23
C VAL A 303 19.32 8.50 13.41
N GLY A 304 20.38 9.19 12.96
CA GLY A 304 21.74 8.73 13.17
C GLY A 304 21.90 8.37 14.64
N SER A 305 22.50 7.21 14.86
CA SER A 305 22.90 6.67 16.14
C SER A 305 23.04 7.75 17.21
N HIS A 306 22.12 7.82 18.16
CA HIS A 306 22.47 8.29 19.51
C HIS A 306 23.45 7.28 20.10
N VAL A 307 24.69 7.37 19.71
CA VAL A 307 25.79 6.89 20.54
C VAL A 307 25.69 7.70 21.83
N ALA A 308 25.20 7.09 22.87
CA ALA A 308 25.30 7.60 24.22
C ALA A 308 26.81 7.74 24.52
N ASP A 309 27.31 8.97 24.46
CA ASP A 309 28.65 9.32 24.91
C ASP A 309 28.63 9.31 26.47
N GLY A 310 28.70 8.08 27.00
CA GLY A 310 28.82 7.80 28.42
C GLY A 310 30.25 8.07 28.89
N ARG A 311 30.65 9.34 29.01
CA ARG A 311 31.85 9.71 29.80
C ARG A 311 31.39 10.11 31.20
N PRO A 312 31.86 9.43 32.27
CA PRO A 312 31.67 9.91 33.62
C PRO A 312 32.47 11.20 33.81
N ARG A 313 31.81 12.26 34.25
CA ARG A 313 32.52 13.45 34.74
C ARG A 313 33.16 13.13 36.09
N ALA A 314 34.47 13.28 36.16
CA ALA A 314 35.26 13.28 37.36
C ALA A 314 34.97 14.52 38.24
#